data_8cc27b3797443d4880b78c2a5123bbb2
#
_entry.id   8cc27b3797443d4880b78c2a5123bbb2
#
_cell.length_a   1.000
_cell.length_b   1.000
_cell.length_c   1.000
_cell.angle_alpha   90.00
_cell.angle_beta   90.00
_cell.angle_gamma   90.00
#
_symmetry.space_group_name_H-M   'P 1'
#
loop_
_entity.id
_entity.type
_entity.pdbx_description
1 polymer ?
#
loop_
_entity_poly.entity_id
_entity_poly.type
_entity_poly.pdbx_seq_one_letter_code
_entity_poly.pdbx_strand_id
1 'polypeptide(L)'
;MVIIVAKNADKALAKPTSTVTSQSNFPIAEISKTGSVIYDIEDTNTQTFTLASGNSENSFAFVFNYKDTDYHMYAPSSGLKGRLASSGANDDTSWSIEISSTDGDATIKNARPKVVKYNNATGAAFLSLSPTASNALKAEYSVCIYKKQVK
;
A
#
# COMPACT_ATOMS: atom_id res chain seq x y z
N MET A 1 8.97 -7.86 -6.45
CA MET A 1 8.68 -6.65 -5.68
C MET A 1 7.58 -5.83 -6.33
N VAL A 2 6.75 -5.22 -5.51
CA VAL A 2 5.66 -4.35 -5.96
C VAL A 2 5.71 -3.01 -5.25
N ILE A 3 5.08 -1.99 -5.86
CA ILE A 3 4.83 -0.69 -5.24
C ILE A 3 3.35 -0.37 -5.33
N ILE A 4 2.86 0.45 -4.41
CA ILE A 4 1.48 0.93 -4.39
C ILE A 4 1.49 2.38 -4.83
N VAL A 5 0.64 2.72 -5.80
CA VAL A 5 0.65 4.00 -6.49
C VAL A 5 -0.76 4.55 -6.55
N ALA A 6 -0.91 5.86 -6.40
CA ALA A 6 -2.17 6.53 -6.67
C ALA A 6 -2.50 6.39 -8.15
N LYS A 7 -3.69 5.90 -8.49
CA LYS A 7 -4.08 5.69 -9.89
C LYS A 7 -4.11 6.99 -10.67
N ASN A 8 -4.66 8.03 -10.09
CA ASN A 8 -4.96 9.30 -10.77
C ASN A 8 -4.03 10.44 -10.35
N ALA A 9 -2.85 10.12 -9.80
CA ALA A 9 -1.83 11.11 -9.44
C ALA A 9 -0.44 10.49 -9.57
N ASP A 10 0.58 11.32 -9.76
CA ASP A 10 1.97 10.89 -9.86
C ASP A 10 2.59 10.75 -8.46
N LYS A 11 1.98 9.90 -7.64
CA LYS A 11 2.35 9.66 -6.25
C LYS A 11 2.44 8.17 -5.96
N ALA A 12 3.46 7.78 -5.22
CA ALA A 12 3.63 6.41 -4.72
C ALA A 12 3.64 6.39 -3.20
N LEU A 13 3.27 5.26 -2.63
CA LEU A 13 3.42 5.03 -1.20
C LEU A 13 4.91 5.03 -0.86
N ALA A 14 5.31 5.89 0.07
CA ALA A 14 6.70 6.17 0.37
C ALA A 14 7.17 5.46 1.64
N LYS A 15 8.49 5.39 1.77
CA LYS A 15 9.13 4.87 2.99
C LYS A 15 8.71 5.68 4.20
N PRO A 16 8.46 5.03 5.34
CA PRO A 16 8.11 5.72 6.57
C PRO A 16 9.21 6.70 7.00
N THR A 17 8.79 7.81 7.57
CA THR A 17 9.69 8.83 8.13
C THR A 17 9.63 8.90 9.66
N SER A 18 8.77 8.10 10.27
CA SER A 18 8.56 8.05 11.71
C SER A 18 8.42 6.60 12.17
N THR A 19 8.10 6.38 13.43
CA THR A 19 7.93 5.02 13.99
C THR A 19 6.81 4.27 13.27
N VAL A 20 7.18 3.21 12.52
CA VAL A 20 6.25 2.48 11.64
C VAL A 20 5.11 1.80 12.40
N THR A 21 5.32 1.42 13.66
CA THR A 21 4.32 0.71 14.47
C THR A 21 3.25 1.63 15.03
N SER A 22 3.47 2.94 15.00
CA SER A 22 2.56 3.94 15.57
C SER A 22 2.17 5.06 14.62
N GLN A 23 2.71 5.07 13.40
CA GLN A 23 2.34 6.08 12.41
C GLN A 23 0.86 6.00 12.05
N SER A 24 0.28 7.12 11.60
CA SER A 24 -1.11 7.14 11.15
C SER A 24 -1.25 6.67 9.71
N ASN A 25 -0.31 7.02 8.84
CA ASN A 25 -0.35 6.76 7.41
C ASN A 25 1.06 6.61 6.85
N PHE A 26 1.16 6.09 5.62
CA PHE A 26 2.41 6.15 4.86
C PHE A 26 2.48 7.48 4.11
N PRO A 27 3.66 8.11 4.06
CA PRO A 27 3.85 9.33 3.29
C PRO A 27 3.84 9.06 1.80
N ILE A 28 3.98 10.12 1.00
CA ILE A 28 4.00 10.06 -0.46
C ILE A 28 5.40 10.29 -1.00
N ALA A 29 5.69 9.67 -2.16
CA ALA A 29 6.85 9.95 -3.00
C ALA A 29 6.38 10.43 -4.35
N GLU A 30 7.08 11.41 -4.91
CA GLU A 30 6.84 11.87 -6.27
C GLU A 30 7.38 10.85 -7.26
N ILE A 31 6.59 10.52 -8.26
CA ILE A 31 6.98 9.61 -9.34
C ILE A 31 6.57 10.19 -10.68
N SER A 32 7.10 9.62 -11.76
CA SER A 32 6.66 9.94 -13.12
C SER A 32 6.08 8.70 -13.76
N LYS A 33 4.86 8.82 -14.26
CA LYS A 33 4.18 7.75 -14.99
C LYS A 33 4.02 8.13 -16.47
N THR A 34 4.27 7.16 -17.35
CA THR A 34 3.93 7.27 -18.76
C THR A 34 3.13 6.03 -19.12
N GLY A 35 1.83 6.19 -19.29
CA GLY A 35 0.91 5.08 -19.47
C GLY A 35 0.95 4.14 -18.25
N SER A 36 1.30 2.88 -18.47
CA SER A 36 1.38 1.86 -17.42
C SER A 36 2.80 1.65 -16.89
N VAL A 37 3.74 2.56 -17.20
CA VAL A 37 5.15 2.43 -16.82
C VAL A 37 5.55 3.56 -15.89
N ILE A 38 6.31 3.22 -14.87
CA ILE A 38 6.93 4.18 -13.96
C ILE A 38 8.44 4.11 -14.14
N TYR A 39 9.05 5.29 -14.28
CA TYR A 39 10.49 5.44 -14.49
C TYR A 39 11.17 5.96 -13.22
N ASP A 40 12.44 5.61 -13.07
CA ASP A 40 13.37 6.19 -12.09
C ASP A 40 12.90 6.10 -10.63
N ILE A 41 12.34 4.94 -10.25
CA ILE A 41 11.91 4.72 -8.86
C ILE A 41 13.05 4.29 -7.94
N GLU A 42 14.23 3.98 -8.47
CA GLU A 42 15.35 3.41 -7.70
C GLU A 42 15.91 4.38 -6.66
N ASP A 43 15.94 5.66 -7.01
CA ASP A 43 16.48 6.72 -6.14
C ASP A 43 15.38 7.50 -5.40
N THR A 44 14.15 7.01 -5.43
CA THR A 44 13.03 7.69 -4.79
C THR A 44 12.82 7.17 -3.36
N ASN A 45 12.02 7.89 -2.59
CA ASN A 45 11.54 7.43 -1.29
C ASN A 45 10.39 6.41 -1.40
N THR A 46 10.15 5.87 -2.59
CA THR A 46 9.11 4.89 -2.82
C THR A 46 9.36 3.61 -2.03
N GLN A 47 8.37 3.17 -1.28
CA GLN A 47 8.47 1.90 -0.55
C GLN A 47 8.18 0.75 -1.49
N THR A 48 9.09 -0.21 -1.54
CA THR A 48 8.88 -1.49 -2.22
C THR A 48 8.42 -2.53 -1.22
N PHE A 49 7.58 -3.45 -1.70
CA PHE A 49 7.06 -4.56 -0.90
C PHE A 49 7.38 -5.88 -1.58
N THR A 50 7.66 -6.89 -0.78
CA THR A 50 7.68 -8.28 -1.21
C THR A 50 6.36 -8.91 -0.76
N LEU A 51 5.68 -9.63 -1.64
CA LEU A 51 4.45 -10.33 -1.29
C LEU A 51 4.80 -11.70 -0.72
N ALA A 52 4.32 -11.99 0.47
CA ALA A 52 4.43 -13.28 1.13
C ALA A 52 3.03 -13.84 1.38
N SER A 53 2.93 -15.09 1.79
CA SER A 53 1.64 -15.69 2.13
C SER A 53 1.01 -15.01 3.34
N GLY A 54 -0.29 -14.72 3.26
CA GLY A 54 -1.08 -14.25 4.38
C GLY A 54 -1.54 -15.41 5.27
N ASN A 55 -2.46 -15.12 6.20
CA ASN A 55 -2.98 -16.10 7.13
C ASN A 55 -4.14 -16.94 6.58
N SER A 56 -4.59 -16.67 5.37
CA SER A 56 -5.65 -17.41 4.70
C SER A 56 -5.33 -17.63 3.23
N GLU A 57 -6.05 -18.55 2.60
CA GLU A 57 -5.91 -18.82 1.17
C GLU A 57 -6.22 -17.55 0.36
N ASN A 58 -5.42 -17.29 -0.68
CA ASN A 58 -5.54 -16.13 -1.55
C ASN A 58 -5.36 -14.78 -0.84
N SER A 59 -4.67 -14.78 0.30
CA SER A 59 -4.25 -13.55 0.96
C SER A 59 -2.73 -13.41 0.99
N PHE A 60 -2.26 -12.17 1.08
CA PHE A 60 -0.84 -11.82 1.02
C PHE A 60 -0.46 -10.87 2.14
N ALA A 61 0.73 -11.05 2.68
CA ALA A 61 1.38 -10.06 3.51
C ALA A 61 2.26 -9.18 2.63
N PHE A 62 2.16 -7.87 2.80
CA PHE A 62 3.04 -6.90 2.13
C PHE A 62 4.23 -6.65 3.06
N VAL A 63 5.36 -7.27 2.76
CA VAL A 63 6.57 -7.21 3.59
C VAL A 63 7.43 -6.04 3.13
N PHE A 64 7.86 -5.20 4.07
CA PHE A 64 8.80 -4.12 3.78
C PHE A 64 9.87 -4.02 4.86
N ASN A 65 11.04 -3.53 4.46
CA ASN A 65 12.16 -3.34 5.38
C ASN A 65 12.21 -1.86 5.81
N TYR A 66 12.38 -1.65 7.10
CA TYR A 66 12.61 -0.33 7.68
C TYR A 66 13.67 -0.44 8.79
N LYS A 67 14.77 0.27 8.62
CA LYS A 67 15.91 0.25 9.56
C LYS A 67 16.35 -1.18 9.90
N ASP A 68 16.58 -1.96 8.84
CA ASP A 68 17.08 -3.35 8.92
C ASP A 68 16.14 -4.35 9.61
N THR A 69 14.88 -4.00 9.76
CA THR A 69 13.83 -4.87 10.32
C THR A 69 12.70 -5.03 9.32
N ASP A 70 12.20 -6.24 9.16
CA ASP A 70 11.06 -6.52 8.29
C ASP A 70 9.74 -6.33 9.02
N TYR A 71 8.82 -5.66 8.35
CA TYR A 71 7.48 -5.39 8.83
C TYR A 71 6.45 -5.87 7.81
N HIS A 72 5.25 -6.17 8.29
CA HIS A 72 4.05 -6.35 7.47
C HIS A 72 3.24 -5.06 7.46
N MET A 73 2.71 -4.67 6.29
CA MET A 73 1.73 -3.60 6.19
C MET A 73 0.50 -3.97 7.02
N TYR A 74 0.05 -3.07 7.88
CA TYR A 74 -0.84 -3.37 8.99
C TYR A 74 -1.92 -2.31 9.12
N ALA A 75 -3.17 -2.73 9.18
CA ALA A 75 -4.31 -1.85 9.39
C ALA A 75 -5.29 -2.47 10.41
N PRO A 76 -5.11 -2.18 11.72
CA PRO A 76 -5.93 -2.81 12.76
C PRO A 76 -7.34 -2.22 12.85
N SER A 77 -7.48 -0.91 12.94
CA SER A 77 -8.78 -0.23 13.04
C SER A 77 -8.73 1.14 12.38
N SER A 78 -7.63 1.82 12.50
CA SER A 78 -7.37 3.10 11.85
C SER A 78 -5.90 3.17 11.48
N GLY A 79 -5.60 3.96 10.46
CA GLY A 79 -4.23 4.16 10.01
C GLY A 79 -3.70 3.00 9.17
N LEU A 80 -2.54 3.21 8.62
CA LEU A 80 -1.78 2.24 7.84
C LEU A 80 -0.35 2.25 8.37
N LYS A 81 0.08 1.13 8.91
CA LYS A 81 1.29 1.02 9.75
C LYS A 81 2.12 -0.19 9.38
N GLY A 82 3.17 -0.44 10.16
CA GLY A 82 3.92 -1.68 10.13
C GLY A 82 3.74 -2.47 11.43
N ARG A 83 3.64 -3.78 11.29
CA ARG A 83 3.72 -4.74 12.39
C ARG A 83 4.90 -5.66 12.15
N LEU A 84 5.65 -6.00 13.19
CA LEU A 84 6.83 -6.87 13.03
C LEU A 84 6.48 -8.13 12.25
N ALA A 85 7.22 -8.41 11.20
CA ALA A 85 7.01 -9.60 10.37
C ALA A 85 7.24 -10.88 11.17
N SER A 86 8.16 -10.85 12.13
CA SER A 86 8.44 -11.99 13.02
C SER A 86 7.26 -12.37 13.91
N SER A 87 6.28 -11.51 14.09
CA SER A 87 5.04 -11.83 14.80
C SER A 87 4.08 -12.70 13.98
N GLY A 88 4.38 -12.94 12.72
CA GLY A 88 3.54 -13.71 11.80
C GLY A 88 2.40 -12.90 11.21
N ALA A 89 1.79 -13.43 10.14
CA ALA A 89 0.64 -12.81 9.50
C ALA A 89 -0.64 -13.06 10.31
N ASN A 90 -1.50 -12.05 10.40
CA ASN A 90 -2.81 -12.13 11.03
C ASN A 90 -3.86 -11.44 10.16
N ASP A 91 -5.10 -11.33 10.63
CA ASP A 91 -6.19 -10.72 9.87
C ASP A 91 -5.91 -9.26 9.49
N ASP A 92 -5.15 -8.55 10.30
CA ASP A 92 -4.85 -7.13 10.10
C ASP A 92 -3.70 -6.91 9.11
N THR A 93 -2.89 -7.94 8.87
CA THR A 93 -1.72 -7.91 7.99
C THR A 93 -1.88 -8.79 6.75
N SER A 94 -3.01 -9.43 6.58
CA SER A 94 -3.28 -10.33 5.45
C SER A 94 -4.31 -9.69 4.53
N TRP A 95 -3.92 -9.48 3.27
CA TRP A 95 -4.66 -8.67 2.31
C TRP A 95 -5.07 -9.51 1.10
N SER A 96 -6.32 -9.40 0.70
CA SER A 96 -6.74 -9.86 -0.62
C SER A 96 -6.41 -8.76 -1.66
N ILE A 97 -6.07 -9.17 -2.86
CA ILE A 97 -5.73 -8.27 -3.95
C ILE A 97 -6.62 -8.62 -5.13
N GLU A 98 -7.44 -7.66 -5.58
CA GLU A 98 -8.22 -7.76 -6.80
C GLU A 98 -7.84 -6.63 -7.73
N ILE A 99 -7.52 -6.97 -8.98
CA ILE A 99 -7.17 -5.98 -10.00
C ILE A 99 -8.31 -5.93 -11.01
N SER A 100 -8.89 -4.75 -11.20
CA SER A 100 -9.92 -4.55 -12.21
C SER A 100 -9.33 -4.72 -13.61
N SER A 101 -9.92 -5.60 -14.42
CA SER A 101 -9.51 -5.80 -15.80
C SER A 101 -9.89 -4.63 -16.71
N THR A 102 -10.82 -3.78 -16.25
CA THR A 102 -11.32 -2.64 -17.03
C THR A 102 -10.40 -1.42 -16.93
N ASP A 103 -9.92 -1.09 -15.74
CA ASP A 103 -9.20 0.16 -15.49
C ASP A 103 -7.93 0.02 -14.66
N GLY A 104 -7.60 -1.19 -14.21
CA GLY A 104 -6.39 -1.46 -13.43
C GLY A 104 -6.47 -1.06 -11.95
N ASP A 105 -7.63 -0.61 -11.46
CA ASP A 105 -7.80 -0.33 -10.03
C ASP A 105 -7.47 -1.58 -9.21
N ALA A 106 -6.71 -1.39 -8.15
CA ALA A 106 -6.43 -2.44 -7.19
C ALA A 106 -7.31 -2.26 -5.95
N THR A 107 -7.99 -3.33 -5.55
CA THR A 107 -8.65 -3.41 -4.26
C THR A 107 -7.76 -4.24 -3.35
N ILE A 108 -7.16 -3.59 -2.37
CA ILE A 108 -6.25 -4.21 -1.38
C ILE A 108 -6.98 -4.17 -0.05
N LYS A 109 -7.52 -5.31 0.38
CA LYS A 109 -8.45 -5.37 1.52
C LYS A 109 -8.04 -6.46 2.51
N ASN A 110 -8.01 -6.12 3.80
CA ASN A 110 -7.80 -7.10 4.87
C ASN A 110 -9.14 -7.56 5.48
N ALA A 111 -9.08 -8.45 6.48
CA ALA A 111 -10.28 -9.05 7.08
C ALA A 111 -10.99 -8.14 8.10
N ARG A 112 -10.45 -6.98 8.44
CA ARG A 112 -11.06 -6.04 9.43
C ARG A 112 -12.44 -5.50 9.07
N PRO A 113 -12.88 -5.24 7.86
CA PRO A 113 -12.22 -4.96 6.61
C PRO A 113 -11.68 -3.52 6.52
N LYS A 114 -10.50 -3.37 5.97
CA LYS A 114 -9.90 -2.07 5.63
C LYS A 114 -9.34 -2.16 4.21
N VAL A 115 -9.44 -1.08 3.47
CA VAL A 115 -8.88 -0.97 2.11
C VAL A 115 -7.80 0.10 2.08
N VAL A 116 -6.75 -0.17 1.31
CA VAL A 116 -5.68 0.81 1.08
C VAL A 116 -6.14 1.82 0.05
N LYS A 117 -6.04 3.09 0.38
CA LYS A 117 -6.46 4.20 -0.48
C LYS A 117 -5.43 5.33 -0.44
N TYR A 118 -5.50 6.21 -1.44
CA TYR A 118 -4.69 7.42 -1.51
C TYR A 118 -5.57 8.62 -1.16
N ASN A 119 -5.13 9.42 -0.20
CA ASN A 119 -5.81 10.68 0.15
C ASN A 119 -5.12 11.83 -0.58
N ASN A 120 -5.84 12.52 -1.46
CA ASN A 120 -5.32 13.63 -2.25
C ASN A 120 -5.52 15.01 -1.60
N ALA A 121 -6.06 15.07 -0.39
CA ALA A 121 -6.28 16.34 0.31
C ALA A 121 -4.96 16.93 0.84
N THR A 122 -5.03 18.10 1.50
CA THR A 122 -3.88 18.70 2.18
C THR A 122 -3.26 17.69 3.14
N GLY A 123 -1.95 17.49 3.04
CA GLY A 123 -1.28 16.42 3.78
C GLY A 123 -1.50 15.05 3.15
N ALA A 124 -1.44 14.97 1.82
CA ALA A 124 -1.63 13.75 1.05
C ALA A 124 -0.85 12.57 1.64
N ALA A 125 -1.49 11.40 1.66
CA ALA A 125 -0.93 10.19 2.27
C ALA A 125 -1.62 8.94 1.73
N PHE A 126 -0.99 7.78 1.91
CA PHE A 126 -1.65 6.49 1.73
C PHE A 126 -2.16 6.01 3.10
N LEU A 127 -3.42 5.62 3.13
CA LEU A 127 -4.13 5.32 4.36
C LEU A 127 -5.06 4.11 4.19
N SER A 128 -5.67 3.68 5.28
CA SER A 128 -6.71 2.64 5.23
C SER A 128 -8.06 3.26 5.58
N LEU A 129 -9.08 2.78 4.88
CA LEU A 129 -10.47 3.21 5.08
C LEU A 129 -11.38 1.99 5.17
N SER A 130 -12.55 2.17 5.81
CA SER A 130 -13.63 1.22 5.66
C SER A 130 -14.04 1.14 4.19
N PRO A 131 -14.29 -0.06 3.63
CA PRO A 131 -14.68 -0.18 2.21
C PRO A 131 -15.96 0.59 1.85
N THR A 132 -16.81 0.87 2.83
CA THR A 132 -18.08 1.58 2.64
C THR A 132 -17.97 3.08 2.94
N ALA A 133 -16.82 3.56 3.38
CA ALA A 133 -16.61 5.00 3.61
C ALA A 133 -16.76 5.78 2.30
N SER A 134 -17.37 6.97 2.37
CA SER A 134 -17.62 7.78 1.17
C SER A 134 -16.33 8.08 0.39
N ASN A 135 -15.22 8.36 1.08
CA ASN A 135 -13.94 8.61 0.43
C ASN A 135 -13.34 7.36 -0.23
N ALA A 136 -13.63 6.16 0.30
CA ALA A 136 -13.17 4.92 -0.31
C ALA A 136 -13.79 4.66 -1.69
N LEU A 137 -14.92 5.29 -1.98
CA LEU A 137 -15.64 5.14 -3.24
C LEU A 137 -15.26 6.21 -4.28
N LYS A 138 -14.43 7.18 -3.92
CA LYS A 138 -14.02 8.26 -4.83
C LYS A 138 -12.89 7.78 -5.74
N ALA A 139 -13.01 8.11 -7.04
CA ALA A 139 -12.01 7.74 -8.05
C ALA A 139 -10.62 8.33 -7.74
N GLU A 140 -10.55 9.55 -7.20
CA GLU A 140 -9.29 10.19 -6.85
C GLU A 140 -8.55 9.52 -5.68
N TYR A 141 -9.20 8.62 -4.96
CA TYR A 141 -8.60 7.82 -3.88
C TYR A 141 -8.12 6.44 -4.35
N SER A 142 -8.36 6.10 -5.62
CA SER A 142 -8.00 4.79 -6.19
C SER A 142 -6.51 4.56 -6.22
N VAL A 143 -6.11 3.32 -6.01
CA VAL A 143 -4.71 2.88 -6.04
C VAL A 143 -4.51 1.79 -7.10
N CYS A 144 -3.27 1.63 -7.53
CA CYS A 144 -2.81 0.56 -8.41
C CYS A 144 -1.59 -0.10 -7.80
N ILE A 145 -1.30 -1.32 -8.25
CA ILE A 145 -0.07 -2.03 -7.90
C ILE A 145 0.78 -2.12 -9.16
N TYR A 146 2.03 -1.72 -9.05
CA TYR A 146 3.02 -1.87 -10.11
C TYR A 146 4.06 -2.90 -9.69
N LYS A 147 4.39 -3.79 -10.60
CA LYS A 147 5.45 -4.77 -10.39
C LYS A 147 6.76 -4.19 -10.88
N LYS A 148 7.82 -4.34 -10.06
CA LYS A 148 9.15 -3.93 -10.49
C LYS A 148 9.65 -4.89 -11.58
N GLN A 149 10.07 -4.33 -12.72
CA GLN A 149 10.70 -5.09 -13.77
C GLN A 149 12.17 -5.33 -13.41
N VAL A 150 12.61 -6.56 -13.61
CA VAL A 150 14.03 -6.91 -13.48
C VAL A 150 14.69 -6.63 -14.82
N LYS A 151 15.71 -5.82 -14.81
CA LYS A 151 16.50 -5.55 -16.02
C LYS A 151 17.47 -6.68 -16.30
#